data_b217e5ab9349fb21642f0a6126e16c5c
#
_entry.id   b217e5ab9349fb21642f0a6126e16c5c
#
_cell.length_a   1.000
_cell.length_b   1.000
_cell.length_c   1.000
_cell.angle_alpha   90.00
_cell.angle_beta   90.00
_cell.angle_gamma   90.00
#
_symmetry.space_group_name_H-M   'P 1'
#
loop_
_entity.id
_entity.type
_entity.pdbx_description
1 polymer ?
#
loop_
_entity_poly.entity_id
_entity_poly.type
_entity_poly.pdbx_seq_one_letter_code
_entity_poly.pdbx_strand_id
1 'polypeptide(L)'
;MNPIEIRNEKAAGKVIKNLARRNIEACYCPTAREAVEKVLEMIPQGSSVTWGGSMSIRDIGIPAALADAGKYEVYDRDKAPDRAAATEIYLKAFSCDYYLSSANAITEDGVIVNIDGTGNRVAAITF
;
A
#
# COMPACT_ATOMS: atom_id res chain seq x y z
N MET A 1 -9.70 -21.15 -14.64
CA MET A 1 -10.18 -20.25 -13.56
C MET A 1 -11.44 -20.81 -12.93
N ASN A 2 -11.49 -20.83 -11.62
CA ASN A 2 -12.70 -21.21 -10.91
C ASN A 2 -13.70 -20.02 -10.86
N PRO A 3 -14.97 -20.24 -10.49
CA PRO A 3 -15.99 -19.18 -10.47
C PRO A 3 -15.65 -17.99 -9.57
N ILE A 4 -14.91 -18.23 -8.48
CA ILE A 4 -14.49 -17.17 -7.55
C ILE A 4 -13.46 -16.25 -8.22
N GLU A 5 -12.48 -16.83 -8.90
CA GLU A 5 -11.46 -16.08 -9.66
C GLU A 5 -12.09 -15.23 -10.75
N ILE A 6 -13.03 -15.79 -11.50
CA ILE A 6 -13.77 -15.07 -12.56
C ILE A 6 -14.55 -13.89 -11.96
N ARG A 7 -15.23 -14.11 -10.85
CA ARG A 7 -15.96 -13.06 -10.13
C ARG A 7 -15.02 -11.94 -9.69
N ASN A 8 -13.90 -12.31 -9.07
CA ASN A 8 -12.91 -11.35 -8.55
C ASN A 8 -12.30 -10.51 -9.67
N GLU A 9 -11.96 -11.13 -10.79
CA GLU A 9 -11.42 -10.43 -11.97
C GLU A 9 -12.43 -9.42 -12.54
N LYS A 10 -13.70 -9.83 -12.66
CA LYS A 10 -14.78 -8.94 -13.13
C LYS A 10 -15.02 -7.77 -12.17
N ALA A 11 -15.07 -8.04 -10.87
CA ALA A 11 -15.22 -7.00 -9.85
C ALA A 11 -14.06 -6.02 -9.86
N ALA A 12 -12.83 -6.53 -9.94
CA ALA A 12 -11.62 -5.71 -10.05
C ALA A 12 -11.64 -4.82 -11.30
N GLY A 13 -12.04 -5.36 -12.44
CA GLY A 13 -12.15 -4.58 -13.69
C GLY A 13 -13.12 -3.39 -13.55
N LYS A 14 -14.24 -3.59 -12.87
CA LYS A 14 -15.20 -2.52 -12.60
C LYS A 14 -14.62 -1.45 -11.68
N VAL A 15 -13.95 -1.85 -10.61
CA VAL A 15 -13.29 -0.95 -9.68
C VAL A 15 -12.19 -0.15 -10.37
N ILE A 16 -11.33 -0.80 -11.14
CA ILE A 16 -10.25 -0.16 -11.91
C ILE A 16 -10.79 0.94 -12.83
N LYS A 17 -11.84 0.63 -13.58
CA LYS A 17 -12.49 1.59 -14.48
C LYS A 17 -13.02 2.81 -13.72
N ASN A 18 -13.64 2.61 -12.58
CA ASN A 18 -14.22 3.68 -11.79
C ASN A 18 -13.16 4.50 -11.04
N LEU A 19 -12.05 3.88 -10.59
CA LEU A 19 -10.91 4.60 -10.04
C LEU A 19 -10.22 5.49 -11.08
N ALA A 20 -10.10 5.00 -12.32
CA ALA A 20 -9.55 5.79 -13.42
C ALA A 20 -10.32 7.09 -13.67
N ARG A 21 -11.63 7.07 -13.51
CA ARG A 21 -12.48 8.28 -13.61
C ARG A 21 -12.19 9.31 -12.51
N ARG A 22 -11.57 8.88 -11.41
CA ARG A 22 -11.15 9.73 -10.28
C ARG A 22 -9.66 10.06 -10.32
N ASN A 23 -9.00 9.81 -11.45
CA ASN A 23 -7.56 10.00 -11.65
C ASN A 23 -6.70 9.13 -10.71
N ILE A 24 -7.20 7.95 -10.35
CA ILE A 24 -6.48 6.96 -9.56
C ILE A 24 -6.14 5.79 -10.47
N GLU A 25 -4.85 5.58 -10.67
CA GLU A 25 -4.35 4.44 -11.42
C GLU A 25 -4.47 3.17 -10.59
N ALA A 26 -5.00 2.10 -11.18
CA ALA A 26 -5.21 0.84 -10.49
C ALA A 26 -4.91 -0.35 -11.41
N CYS A 27 -4.47 -1.44 -10.79
CA CYS A 27 -4.26 -2.72 -11.46
C CYS A 27 -4.76 -3.86 -10.57
N TYR A 28 -5.04 -5.01 -11.19
CA TYR A 28 -5.43 -6.22 -10.49
C TYR A 28 -4.27 -7.22 -10.51
N CYS A 29 -3.90 -7.70 -9.34
CA CYS A 29 -2.92 -8.76 -9.17
C CYS A 29 -3.65 -9.99 -8.58
N PRO A 30 -3.77 -11.09 -9.34
CA PRO A 30 -4.49 -12.29 -8.89
C PRO A 30 -3.91 -12.94 -7.63
N THR A 31 -2.61 -12.79 -7.41
CA THR A 31 -1.91 -13.38 -6.27
C THR A 31 -1.13 -12.34 -5.46
N ALA A 32 -0.86 -12.67 -4.20
CA ALA A 32 -0.01 -11.85 -3.33
C ALA A 32 1.39 -11.66 -3.92
N ARG A 33 1.96 -12.70 -4.54
CA ARG A 33 3.26 -12.63 -5.19
C ARG A 33 3.29 -11.60 -6.32
N GLU A 34 2.30 -11.63 -7.20
CA GLU A 34 2.19 -10.66 -8.29
C GLU A 34 2.02 -9.23 -7.77
N ALA A 35 1.29 -9.06 -6.66
CA ALA A 35 1.14 -7.76 -6.02
C ALA A 35 2.48 -7.23 -5.50
N VAL A 36 3.30 -8.07 -4.86
CA VAL A 36 4.63 -7.70 -4.39
C VAL A 36 5.55 -7.34 -5.57
N GLU A 37 5.57 -8.16 -6.61
CA GLU A 37 6.35 -7.91 -7.83
C GLU A 37 5.94 -6.58 -8.46
N LYS A 38 4.64 -6.28 -8.51
CA LYS A 38 4.13 -5.02 -9.03
C LYS A 38 4.56 -3.82 -8.20
N VAL A 39 4.54 -3.91 -6.88
CA VAL A 39 5.03 -2.84 -5.99
C VAL A 39 6.51 -2.55 -6.26
N LEU A 40 7.34 -3.59 -6.35
CA LEU A 40 8.78 -3.42 -6.62
C LEU A 40 9.05 -2.83 -8.02
N GLU A 41 8.21 -3.16 -9.00
CA GLU A 41 8.28 -2.59 -10.35
C GLU A 41 7.93 -1.09 -10.35
N MET A 42 6.92 -0.70 -9.57
CA MET A 42 6.41 0.67 -9.53
C MET A 42 7.34 1.65 -8.79
N ILE A 43 8.10 1.18 -7.80
CA ILE A 43 8.95 2.03 -6.97
C ILE A 43 10.36 2.08 -7.54
N PRO A 44 10.83 3.23 -8.04
CA PRO A 44 12.17 3.36 -8.60
C PRO A 44 13.28 3.12 -7.57
N GLN A 45 14.41 2.60 -8.01
CA GLN A 45 15.60 2.44 -7.18
C GLN A 45 16.03 3.79 -6.57
N GLY A 46 16.41 3.77 -5.31
CA GLY A 46 16.84 4.95 -4.56
C GLY A 46 15.69 5.69 -3.86
N SER A 47 14.44 5.28 -4.09
CA SER A 47 13.29 5.90 -3.44
C SER A 47 13.24 5.61 -1.94
N SER A 48 12.77 6.59 -1.18
CA SER A 48 12.41 6.42 0.22
C SER A 48 10.98 5.89 0.34
N VAL A 49 10.79 4.89 1.19
CA VAL A 49 9.52 4.15 1.32
C VAL A 49 9.17 3.94 2.79
N THR A 50 7.94 4.20 3.14
CA THR A 50 7.37 3.82 4.44
C THR A 50 5.92 3.36 4.27
N TRP A 51 5.31 2.88 5.34
CA TRP A 51 3.93 2.38 5.31
C TRP A 51 3.22 2.59 6.63
N GLY A 52 1.89 2.50 6.58
CA GLY A 52 1.04 2.53 7.76
C GLY A 52 0.92 1.17 8.46
N GLY A 53 0.09 1.12 9.51
CA GLY A 53 -0.19 -0.10 10.29
C GLY A 53 -1.09 -1.07 9.54
N SER A 54 -0.70 -1.51 8.36
CA SER A 54 -1.48 -2.40 7.50
C SER A 54 -1.13 -3.87 7.72
N MET A 55 -2.10 -4.67 8.14
CA MET A 55 -1.97 -6.12 8.18
C MET A 55 -1.78 -6.69 6.76
N SER A 56 -2.53 -6.21 5.78
CA SER A 56 -2.46 -6.69 4.40
C SER A 56 -1.08 -6.52 3.79
N ILE A 57 -0.42 -5.38 4.00
CA ILE A 57 0.94 -5.13 3.50
C ILE A 57 1.94 -6.12 4.12
N ARG A 58 1.81 -6.42 5.41
CA ARG A 58 2.66 -7.39 6.11
C ARG A 58 2.38 -8.82 5.65
N ASP A 59 1.11 -9.20 5.56
CA ASP A 59 0.69 -10.57 5.23
C ASP A 59 1.15 -11.02 3.86
N ILE A 60 1.21 -10.12 2.89
CA ILE A 60 1.73 -10.43 1.55
C ILE A 60 3.26 -10.31 1.43
N GLY A 61 3.95 -9.83 2.48
CA GLY A 61 5.40 -9.80 2.55
C GLY A 61 6.09 -8.59 1.92
N ILE A 62 5.40 -7.47 1.77
CA ILE A 62 5.98 -6.24 1.20
C ILE A 62 7.17 -5.71 2.00
N PRO A 63 7.12 -5.59 3.36
CA PRO A 63 8.26 -5.10 4.13
C PRO A 63 9.55 -5.90 3.90
N ALA A 64 9.45 -7.22 3.94
CA ALA A 64 10.58 -8.11 3.69
C ALA A 64 11.11 -7.96 2.25
N ALA A 65 10.23 -7.88 1.27
CA ALA A 65 10.60 -7.73 -0.13
C ALA A 65 11.34 -6.40 -0.39
N LEU A 66 10.90 -5.31 0.22
CA LEU A 66 11.58 -4.01 0.13
C LEU A 66 12.97 -4.04 0.76
N ALA A 67 13.10 -4.67 1.92
CA ALA A 67 14.40 -4.83 2.60
C ALA A 67 15.35 -5.72 1.80
N ASP A 68 14.88 -6.85 1.29
CA ASP A 68 15.68 -7.82 0.54
C ASP A 68 16.13 -7.30 -0.82
N ALA A 69 15.35 -6.41 -1.43
CA ALA A 69 15.71 -5.79 -2.70
C ALA A 69 16.99 -4.93 -2.61
N GLY A 70 17.30 -4.36 -1.44
CA GLY A 70 18.54 -3.63 -1.17
C GLY A 70 18.74 -2.36 -2.00
N LYS A 71 17.66 -1.79 -2.56
CA LYS A 71 17.73 -0.64 -3.47
C LYS A 71 16.84 0.53 -3.06
N TYR A 72 16.24 0.46 -1.87
CA TYR A 72 15.35 1.49 -1.33
C TYR A 72 15.84 1.99 0.01
N GLU A 73 15.51 3.23 0.34
CA GLU A 73 15.62 3.78 1.68
C GLU A 73 14.34 3.46 2.44
N VAL A 74 14.37 2.40 3.26
CA VAL A 74 13.19 1.85 3.93
C VAL A 74 13.10 2.35 5.35
N TYR A 75 11.97 2.94 5.72
CA TYR A 75 11.63 3.35 7.09
C TYR A 75 10.58 2.39 7.65
N ASP A 76 11.06 1.39 8.40
CA ASP A 76 10.22 0.34 8.99
C ASP A 76 9.86 0.68 10.44
N ARG A 77 8.63 1.09 10.66
CA ARG A 77 8.09 1.43 11.98
C ARG A 77 8.12 0.26 12.97
N ASP A 78 8.03 -0.97 12.49
CA ASP A 78 8.00 -2.16 13.34
C ASP A 78 9.37 -2.49 13.93
N LYS A 79 10.43 -1.94 13.36
CA LYS A 79 11.81 -2.05 13.86
C LYS A 79 12.22 -0.91 14.78
N ALA A 80 11.33 0.06 15.03
CA ALA A 80 11.60 1.16 15.95
C ALA A 80 11.77 0.64 17.39
N PRO A 81 12.85 1.02 18.10
CA PRO A 81 13.13 0.51 19.44
C PRO A 81 12.17 1.06 20.51
N ASP A 82 11.59 2.21 20.28
CA ASP A 82 10.70 2.89 21.22
C ASP A 82 9.65 3.76 20.50
N ARG A 83 8.77 4.37 21.28
CA ARG A 83 7.70 5.21 20.77
C ARG A 83 8.22 6.49 20.10
N ALA A 84 9.30 7.06 20.60
CA ALA A 84 9.87 8.28 20.03
C ALA A 84 10.42 8.01 18.62
N ALA A 85 11.16 6.92 18.44
CA ALA A 85 11.67 6.47 17.15
C ALA A 85 10.53 6.13 16.18
N ALA A 86 9.47 5.47 16.65
CA ALA A 86 8.27 5.19 15.84
C ALA A 86 7.58 6.48 15.38
N THR A 87 7.50 7.49 16.25
CA THR A 87 6.91 8.79 15.89
C THR A 87 7.71 9.50 14.80
N GLU A 88 9.04 9.44 14.85
CA GLU A 88 9.89 9.99 13.79
C GLU A 88 9.63 9.30 12.44
N ILE A 89 9.46 7.99 12.45
CA ILE A 89 9.11 7.23 11.23
C ILE A 89 7.73 7.63 10.71
N TYR A 90 6.75 7.84 11.57
CA TYR A 90 5.43 8.35 11.15
C TYR A 90 5.53 9.71 10.45
N LEU A 91 6.40 10.59 10.92
CA LEU A 91 6.62 11.88 10.29
C LEU A 91 7.31 11.76 8.92
N LYS A 92 8.09 10.71 8.69
CA LYS A 92 8.67 10.41 7.38
C LYS A 92 7.62 10.15 6.29
N ALA A 93 6.42 9.74 6.66
CA ALA A 93 5.32 9.57 5.71
C ALA A 93 4.99 10.85 4.92
N PHE A 94 5.27 12.02 5.48
CA PHE A 94 5.03 13.31 4.84
C PHE A 94 6.17 13.77 3.92
N SER A 95 7.32 13.14 3.98
CA SER A 95 8.52 13.56 3.22
C SER A 95 9.13 12.44 2.37
N CYS A 96 8.75 11.18 2.55
CA CYS A 96 9.24 10.10 1.73
C CYS A 96 8.62 10.10 0.32
N ASP A 97 9.27 9.42 -0.62
CA ASP A 97 8.81 9.35 -1.99
C ASP A 97 7.55 8.48 -2.15
N TYR A 98 7.45 7.40 -1.37
CA TYR A 98 6.33 6.45 -1.43
C TYR A 98 5.81 6.10 -0.05
N TYR A 99 4.53 6.26 0.15
CA TYR A 99 3.79 5.79 1.31
C TYR A 99 2.84 4.66 0.89
N LEU A 100 3.00 3.49 1.50
CA LEU A 100 2.19 2.32 1.20
C LEU A 100 1.10 2.15 2.25
N SER A 101 -0.09 1.84 1.80
CA SER A 101 -1.25 1.64 2.68
C SER A 101 -2.21 0.62 2.08
N SER A 102 -2.95 -0.05 2.95
CA SER A 102 -4.19 -0.71 2.58
C SER A 102 -5.37 0.24 2.80
N ALA A 103 -6.53 -0.15 2.32
CA ALA A 103 -7.79 0.52 2.58
C ALA A 103 -8.70 -0.36 3.44
N ASN A 104 -9.58 0.23 4.23
CA ASN A 104 -10.59 -0.50 4.98
C ASN A 104 -11.66 -1.10 4.08
N ALA A 105 -12.03 -0.39 3.03
CA ALA A 105 -12.95 -0.85 2.01
C ALA A 105 -12.73 -0.11 0.69
N ILE A 106 -13.13 -0.74 -0.41
CA ILE A 106 -13.19 -0.14 -1.73
C ILE A 106 -14.57 -0.47 -2.31
N THR A 107 -15.31 0.54 -2.73
CA THR A 107 -16.61 0.33 -3.35
C THR A 107 -16.48 0.01 -4.83
N GLU A 108 -17.47 -0.63 -5.42
CA GLU A 108 -17.45 -0.94 -6.86
C GLU A 108 -17.42 0.32 -7.74
N ASP A 109 -17.96 1.42 -7.26
CA ASP A 109 -17.95 2.71 -7.97
C ASP A 109 -16.66 3.51 -7.75
N GLY A 110 -15.64 2.93 -7.12
CA GLY A 110 -14.31 3.49 -7.02
C GLY A 110 -14.11 4.47 -5.87
N VAL A 111 -14.78 4.27 -4.74
CA VAL A 111 -14.54 5.02 -3.51
C VAL A 111 -13.65 4.21 -2.58
N ILE A 112 -12.54 4.79 -2.16
CA ILE A 112 -11.61 4.18 -1.19
C ILE A 112 -11.94 4.71 0.20
N VAL A 113 -12.22 3.81 1.13
CA VAL A 113 -12.63 4.14 2.50
C VAL A 113 -11.49 3.84 3.46
N ASN A 114 -11.09 4.83 4.25
CA ASN A 114 -10.05 4.70 5.27
C ASN A 114 -10.58 5.22 6.61
N ILE A 115 -10.40 4.42 7.67
CA ILE A 115 -10.81 4.75 9.04
C ILE A 115 -9.63 4.46 9.96
N ASP A 116 -9.11 5.47 10.63
CA ASP A 116 -7.97 5.36 11.53
C ASP A 116 -8.32 5.60 12.99
N GLY A 117 -7.62 4.91 13.90
CA GLY A 117 -7.70 5.19 15.34
C GLY A 117 -7.04 6.51 15.74
N THR A 118 -5.89 6.82 15.17
CA THR A 118 -5.11 8.05 15.47
C THR A 118 -5.04 9.03 14.32
N GLY A 119 -5.54 8.68 13.14
CA GLY A 119 -5.55 9.53 11.96
C GLY A 119 -4.22 9.64 11.21
N ASN A 120 -3.17 8.94 11.61
CA ASN A 120 -1.85 9.04 10.99
C ASN A 120 -1.81 8.56 9.53
N ARG A 121 -2.46 7.45 9.22
CA ARG A 121 -2.53 6.93 7.85
C ARG A 121 -3.37 7.84 6.95
N VAL A 122 -4.53 8.24 7.42
CA VAL A 122 -5.41 9.17 6.67
C VAL A 122 -4.70 10.49 6.41
N ALA A 123 -3.99 11.03 7.40
CA ALA A 123 -3.19 12.24 7.24
C ALA A 123 -2.10 12.08 6.16
N ALA A 124 -1.36 10.97 6.17
CA ALA A 124 -0.32 10.69 5.19
C ALA A 124 -0.88 10.54 3.77
N ILE A 125 -2.02 9.85 3.61
CA ILE A 125 -2.68 9.68 2.31
C ILE A 125 -3.19 11.01 1.77
N THR A 126 -3.72 11.87 2.63
CA THR A 126 -4.32 13.15 2.24
C THR A 126 -3.28 14.22 1.91
N PHE A 127 -2.15 14.22 2.60
CA PHE A 127 -1.07 15.18 2.40
C PHE A 127 -0.35 14.98 1.08
#